data_7287dac3a7a99e223b298a61db38aaa2
#
_entry.id   7287dac3a7a99e223b298a61db38aaa2
#
_cell.length_a   1.000
_cell.length_b   1.000
_cell.length_c   1.000
_cell.angle_alpha   90.00
_cell.angle_beta   90.00
_cell.angle_gamma   90.00
#
_symmetry.space_group_name_H-M   'P 1'
#
loop_
_entity.id
_entity.type
_entity.pdbx_description
1 polymer ?
#
loop_
_entity_poly.entity_id
_entity_poly.type
_entity_poly.pdbx_seq_one_letter_code
_entity_poly.pdbx_strand_id
1 'polypeptide(L)'
;VSGTIAATVTPADVEAAADRLEGRITRTPLLPFADAARDGERLLLKCENLQRVGAFKARGALNYLLQLPKDALAHGVATYSSGNHGAALAWAARQVGAAATIFVPEDVAAPKRAAIEGFGGRIVVAGRTSADRRAACEREQQRAGFRIVPPFDDPWIVAGQGTCGIEILEDAGELARVLVPVGGGGLLSGIAVAIKSRRPDVEIVGVEPVGAASMKAALAAGRPVEIAVGETIADGLKPVSVGELTHAIAARLVASVVTVEEAWIRAALRLLFERAKLVVEPSGAATLAAYLFAPELRLERARPRRGATVVVLSGGNVDLSRLPNLFEGAAPLA
;
A
#
# COMPACT_ATOMS: atom_id res chain seq x y z
N VAL A 1 17.83 -0.12 -30.79
CA VAL A 1 16.52 0.19 -30.19
C VAL A 1 15.86 -1.13 -29.83
N SER A 2 16.17 -1.67 -28.66
CA SER A 2 15.53 -2.84 -28.09
C SER A 2 14.35 -2.33 -27.27
N GLY A 3 13.14 -2.38 -27.82
CA GLY A 3 11.91 -2.17 -27.07
C GLY A 3 11.73 -3.32 -26.07
N THR A 4 12.14 -3.09 -24.84
CA THR A 4 11.77 -3.95 -23.72
C THR A 4 10.25 -3.85 -23.61
N ILE A 5 9.54 -4.95 -23.94
CA ILE A 5 8.10 -5.06 -23.63
C ILE A 5 8.01 -4.84 -22.12
N ALA A 6 7.40 -3.73 -21.71
CA ALA A 6 7.21 -3.43 -20.30
C ALA A 6 6.49 -4.64 -19.67
N ALA A 7 7.10 -5.23 -18.65
CA ALA A 7 6.49 -6.34 -17.94
C ALA A 7 5.09 -5.93 -17.49
N THR A 8 4.07 -6.68 -17.88
CA THR A 8 2.69 -6.41 -17.52
C THR A 8 2.27 -7.42 -16.45
N VAL A 9 1.35 -7.03 -15.56
CA VAL A 9 0.75 -7.95 -14.60
C VAL A 9 -0.62 -8.36 -15.13
N THR A 10 -0.85 -9.66 -15.20
CA THR A 10 -2.09 -10.26 -15.67
C THR A 10 -2.95 -10.76 -14.49
N PRO A 11 -4.24 -10.99 -14.70
CA PRO A 11 -5.09 -11.65 -13.69
C PRO A 11 -4.55 -13.03 -13.26
N ALA A 12 -4.01 -13.81 -14.19
CA ALA A 12 -3.41 -15.11 -13.88
C ALA A 12 -2.18 -14.99 -12.96
N ASP A 13 -1.38 -13.92 -13.07
CA ASP A 13 -0.27 -13.68 -12.13
C ASP A 13 -0.78 -13.43 -10.72
N VAL A 14 -1.91 -12.72 -10.58
CA VAL A 14 -2.53 -12.44 -9.27
C VAL A 14 -3.15 -13.72 -8.68
N GLU A 15 -3.79 -14.55 -9.48
CA GLU A 15 -4.32 -15.86 -9.08
C GLU A 15 -3.18 -16.79 -8.63
N ALA A 16 -2.13 -16.91 -9.41
CA ALA A 16 -0.94 -17.67 -9.04
C ALA A 16 -0.25 -17.13 -7.76
N ALA A 17 -0.33 -15.82 -7.50
CA ALA A 17 0.14 -15.24 -6.26
C ALA A 17 -0.77 -15.63 -5.08
N ALA A 18 -2.09 -15.69 -5.27
CA ALA A 18 -3.03 -16.14 -4.23
C ALA A 18 -2.75 -17.59 -3.83
N ASP A 19 -2.56 -18.48 -4.79
CA ASP A 19 -2.21 -19.89 -4.55
C ASP A 19 -0.89 -20.02 -3.76
N ARG A 20 0.15 -19.25 -4.14
CA ARG A 20 1.44 -19.28 -3.42
C ARG A 20 1.32 -18.77 -1.98
N LEU A 21 0.44 -17.82 -1.73
CA LEU A 21 0.26 -17.16 -0.44
C LEU A 21 -0.75 -17.85 0.47
N GLU A 22 -1.50 -18.83 -0.04
CA GLU A 22 -2.50 -19.57 0.74
C GLU A 22 -1.90 -20.19 2.01
N GLY A 23 -2.56 -19.99 3.14
CA GLY A 23 -2.11 -20.43 4.46
C GLY A 23 -0.87 -19.73 5.03
N ARG A 24 -0.21 -18.83 4.26
CA ARG A 24 1.03 -18.14 4.66
C ARG A 24 0.81 -16.71 5.12
N ILE A 25 -0.23 -16.06 4.60
CA ILE A 25 -0.66 -14.72 4.99
C ILE A 25 -2.03 -14.78 5.69
N THR A 26 -2.44 -13.67 6.27
CA THR A 26 -3.78 -13.56 6.85
C THR A 26 -4.77 -13.20 5.75
N ARG A 27 -5.85 -13.97 5.59
CA ARG A 27 -7.04 -13.49 4.88
C ARG A 27 -7.66 -12.43 5.77
N THR A 28 -7.51 -11.16 5.41
CA THR A 28 -7.93 -10.06 6.27
C THR A 28 -9.43 -9.85 6.20
N PRO A 29 -10.08 -9.50 7.32
CA PRO A 29 -11.53 -9.34 7.33
C PRO A 29 -11.98 -8.15 6.46
N LEU A 30 -13.19 -8.29 5.93
CA LEU A 30 -13.96 -7.22 5.31
C LEU A 30 -15.12 -6.88 6.24
N LEU A 31 -15.00 -5.79 6.99
CA LEU A 31 -15.92 -5.43 8.07
C LEU A 31 -16.93 -4.37 7.63
N PRO A 32 -18.24 -4.53 7.89
CA PRO A 32 -19.19 -3.45 7.70
C PRO A 32 -18.94 -2.32 8.69
N PHE A 33 -19.08 -1.07 8.21
CA PHE A 33 -18.87 0.12 9.02
C PHE A 33 -20.06 1.09 8.87
N ALA A 34 -21.16 0.76 9.52
CA ALA A 34 -22.40 1.51 9.43
C ALA A 34 -22.28 2.93 10.03
N ASP A 35 -21.45 3.13 11.06
CA ASP A 35 -21.25 4.41 11.75
C ASP A 35 -20.77 5.55 10.83
N ALA A 36 -20.14 5.21 9.70
CA ALA A 36 -19.68 6.17 8.71
C ALA A 36 -20.38 6.01 7.36
N ALA A 37 -21.25 5.00 7.22
CA ALA A 37 -21.97 4.77 5.97
C ALA A 37 -22.97 5.92 5.73
N ARG A 38 -23.06 6.37 4.48
CA ARG A 38 -24.09 7.32 4.06
C ARG A 38 -25.43 6.58 3.90
N ASP A 39 -26.52 7.32 4.00
CA ASP A 39 -27.85 6.75 3.87
C ASP A 39 -27.99 5.89 2.61
N GLY A 40 -28.40 4.63 2.80
CA GLY A 40 -28.58 3.66 1.72
C GLY A 40 -27.29 3.08 1.13
N GLU A 41 -26.10 3.48 1.60
CA GLU A 41 -24.82 2.93 1.17
C GLU A 41 -24.34 1.81 2.11
N ARG A 42 -23.65 0.82 1.55
CA ARG A 42 -22.90 -0.18 2.31
C ARG A 42 -21.42 0.20 2.30
N LEU A 43 -20.88 0.61 3.44
CA LEU A 43 -19.46 0.87 3.62
C LEU A 43 -18.78 -0.34 4.26
N LEU A 44 -17.71 -0.84 3.64
CA LEU A 44 -16.91 -1.97 4.11
C LEU A 44 -15.45 -1.56 4.27
N LEU A 45 -14.82 -2.03 5.35
CA LEU A 45 -13.41 -1.83 5.67
C LEU A 45 -12.62 -3.08 5.32
N LYS A 46 -11.71 -3.04 4.35
CA LYS A 46 -10.73 -4.10 4.10
C LYS A 46 -9.53 -3.88 5.02
N CYS A 47 -9.42 -4.72 6.04
CA CYS A 47 -8.55 -4.49 7.20
C CYS A 47 -7.12 -5.03 6.98
N GLU A 48 -6.34 -4.47 6.04
CA GLU A 48 -4.94 -4.82 5.85
C GLU A 48 -4.03 -4.38 7.02
N ASN A 49 -4.53 -3.56 7.92
CA ASN A 49 -3.90 -3.28 9.22
C ASN A 49 -3.80 -4.53 10.13
N LEU A 50 -4.62 -5.56 9.87
CA LEU A 50 -4.59 -6.86 10.57
C LEU A 50 -3.77 -7.92 9.82
N GLN A 51 -3.12 -7.57 8.71
CA GLN A 51 -2.24 -8.47 7.97
C GLN A 51 -0.97 -8.77 8.78
N ARG A 52 -0.24 -9.85 8.39
CA ARG A 52 1.12 -10.09 8.90
C ARG A 52 1.94 -8.80 8.80
N VAL A 53 2.80 -8.55 9.76
CA VAL A 53 3.58 -7.30 9.95
C VAL A 53 2.74 -6.02 10.08
N GLY A 54 1.44 -6.14 10.29
CA GLY A 54 0.54 -5.01 10.44
C GLY A 54 0.30 -4.19 9.16
N ALA A 55 0.58 -4.74 7.96
CA ALA A 55 0.38 -4.03 6.70
C ALA A 55 0.32 -4.96 5.49
N PHE A 56 -0.39 -4.53 4.43
CA PHE A 56 -0.54 -5.24 3.16
C PHE A 56 0.79 -5.68 2.51
N LYS A 57 1.89 -5.03 2.85
CA LYS A 57 3.24 -5.27 2.28
C LYS A 57 3.71 -6.71 2.42
N ALA A 58 3.21 -7.44 3.41
CA ALA A 58 3.50 -8.87 3.57
C ALA A 58 3.14 -9.70 2.33
N ARG A 59 2.05 -9.37 1.65
CA ARG A 59 1.56 -10.07 0.45
C ARG A 59 2.60 -10.06 -0.67
N GLY A 60 2.98 -8.86 -1.13
CA GLY A 60 3.94 -8.70 -2.21
C GLY A 60 5.36 -9.16 -1.83
N ALA A 61 5.82 -8.86 -0.61
CA ALA A 61 7.14 -9.27 -0.16
C ALA A 61 7.29 -10.80 -0.15
N LEU A 62 6.32 -11.52 0.41
CA LEU A 62 6.38 -12.97 0.44
C LEU A 62 6.19 -13.58 -0.94
N ASN A 63 5.24 -13.07 -1.76
CA ASN A 63 5.05 -13.54 -3.14
C ASN A 63 6.32 -13.39 -3.98
N TYR A 64 7.05 -12.28 -3.79
CA TYR A 64 8.33 -12.06 -4.47
C TYR A 64 9.36 -13.13 -4.08
N LEU A 65 9.57 -13.34 -2.77
CA LEU A 65 10.59 -14.24 -2.30
C LEU A 65 10.31 -15.72 -2.63
N LEU A 66 9.05 -16.14 -2.65
CA LEU A 66 8.65 -17.49 -3.02
C LEU A 66 8.93 -17.83 -4.51
N GLN A 67 9.19 -16.83 -5.35
CA GLN A 67 9.54 -17.01 -6.77
C GLN A 67 11.04 -16.94 -7.03
N LEU A 68 11.84 -16.55 -6.02
CA LEU A 68 13.29 -16.54 -6.18
C LEU A 68 13.86 -17.97 -6.14
N PRO A 69 14.81 -18.28 -7.01
CA PRO A 69 15.53 -19.56 -6.95
C PRO A 69 16.39 -19.65 -5.68
N LYS A 70 16.67 -20.85 -5.23
CA LYS A 70 17.38 -21.11 -3.96
C LYS A 70 18.78 -20.47 -3.89
N ASP A 71 19.49 -20.45 -4.99
CA ASP A 71 20.80 -19.81 -5.11
C ASP A 71 20.73 -18.30 -4.91
N ALA A 72 19.70 -17.63 -5.48
CA ALA A 72 19.47 -16.21 -5.23
C ALA A 72 19.13 -15.93 -3.76
N LEU A 73 18.33 -16.80 -3.12
CA LEU A 73 18.01 -16.68 -1.69
C LEU A 73 19.24 -16.90 -0.79
N ALA A 74 20.20 -17.74 -1.19
CA ALA A 74 21.43 -17.98 -0.44
C ALA A 74 22.30 -16.73 -0.28
N HIS A 75 22.27 -15.82 -1.25
CA HIS A 75 22.95 -14.53 -1.17
C HIS A 75 22.18 -13.49 -0.32
N GLY A 76 20.96 -13.81 0.09
CA GLY A 76 20.09 -12.93 0.85
C GLY A 76 19.34 -11.92 -0.02
N VAL A 77 18.54 -11.10 0.65
CA VAL A 77 17.71 -10.05 0.04
C VAL A 77 17.90 -8.73 0.74
N ALA A 78 17.65 -7.62 0.04
CA ALA A 78 17.74 -6.31 0.64
C ALA A 78 16.66 -5.34 0.12
N THR A 79 16.40 -4.30 0.90
CA THR A 79 15.60 -3.14 0.45
C THR A 79 16.08 -1.86 1.15
N TYR A 80 15.75 -0.71 0.56
CA TYR A 80 16.06 0.62 1.08
C TYR A 80 14.84 1.34 1.68
N SER A 81 13.81 0.57 2.06
CA SER A 81 12.61 1.09 2.72
C SER A 81 12.62 0.77 4.22
N SER A 82 12.59 1.79 5.06
CA SER A 82 12.57 1.66 6.52
C SER A 82 11.16 1.50 7.14
N GLY A 83 10.11 1.57 6.32
CA GLY A 83 8.71 1.44 6.75
C GLY A 83 8.17 0.02 6.61
N ASN A 84 6.86 -0.07 6.33
CA ASN A 84 6.14 -1.35 6.22
C ASN A 84 6.77 -2.34 5.24
N HIS A 85 7.41 -1.87 4.16
CA HIS A 85 8.07 -2.76 3.21
C HIS A 85 9.36 -3.38 3.80
N GLY A 86 10.15 -2.61 4.55
CA GLY A 86 11.35 -3.13 5.22
C GLY A 86 11.01 -4.22 6.24
N ALA A 87 10.01 -3.98 7.09
CA ALA A 87 9.52 -4.97 8.03
C ALA A 87 8.93 -6.20 7.33
N ALA A 88 8.17 -6.00 6.24
CA ALA A 88 7.59 -7.08 5.46
C ALA A 88 8.66 -7.94 4.76
N LEU A 89 9.73 -7.33 4.24
CA LEU A 89 10.83 -8.07 3.64
C LEU A 89 11.59 -8.88 4.69
N ALA A 90 11.88 -8.31 5.86
CA ALA A 90 12.54 -9.04 6.96
C ALA A 90 11.70 -10.27 7.38
N TRP A 91 10.39 -10.06 7.59
CA TRP A 91 9.46 -11.14 7.90
C TRP A 91 9.41 -12.21 6.79
N ALA A 92 9.24 -11.80 5.53
CA ALA A 92 9.16 -12.72 4.40
C ALA A 92 10.46 -13.54 4.20
N ALA A 93 11.62 -12.89 4.37
CA ALA A 93 12.92 -13.56 4.30
C ALA A 93 13.03 -14.67 5.37
N ARG A 94 12.57 -14.40 6.60
CA ARG A 94 12.50 -15.42 7.65
C ARG A 94 11.61 -16.60 7.27
N GLN A 95 10.49 -16.37 6.53
CA GLN A 95 9.61 -17.47 6.09
C GLN A 95 10.28 -18.40 5.07
N VAL A 96 11.24 -17.92 4.30
CA VAL A 96 11.95 -18.70 3.27
C VAL A 96 13.38 -19.06 3.68
N GLY A 97 13.80 -18.74 4.91
CA GLY A 97 15.14 -19.04 5.42
C GLY A 97 16.26 -18.20 4.80
N ALA A 98 15.96 -17.01 4.28
CA ALA A 98 16.93 -16.09 3.69
C ALA A 98 17.33 -14.98 4.67
N ALA A 99 18.54 -14.43 4.53
CA ALA A 99 18.97 -13.25 5.24
C ALA A 99 18.36 -11.97 4.60
N ALA A 100 17.88 -11.03 5.43
CA ALA A 100 17.39 -9.74 4.96
C ALA A 100 18.26 -8.58 5.48
N THR A 101 18.64 -7.67 4.58
CA THR A 101 19.34 -6.43 4.93
C THR A 101 18.50 -5.23 4.56
N ILE A 102 18.20 -4.38 5.54
CA ILE A 102 17.31 -3.23 5.39
C ILE A 102 18.10 -1.96 5.57
N PHE A 103 18.19 -1.16 4.51
CA PHE A 103 18.87 0.12 4.53
C PHE A 103 17.92 1.20 5.05
N VAL A 104 18.27 1.80 6.18
CA VAL A 104 17.41 2.75 6.91
C VAL A 104 18.08 4.11 7.01
N PRO A 105 17.33 5.22 7.19
CA PRO A 105 17.94 6.54 7.42
C PRO A 105 18.54 6.64 8.82
N GLU A 106 19.41 7.64 9.02
CA GLU A 106 20.06 7.93 10.30
C GLU A 106 19.05 8.20 11.42
N ASP A 107 17.93 8.81 11.10
CA ASP A 107 16.84 9.21 12.00
C ASP A 107 15.66 8.22 12.03
N VAL A 108 15.91 6.96 11.67
CA VAL A 108 14.85 5.92 11.70
C VAL A 108 14.22 5.82 13.09
N ALA A 109 12.90 5.97 13.15
CA ALA A 109 12.15 5.88 14.41
C ALA A 109 12.33 4.52 15.10
N ALA A 110 12.53 4.55 16.42
CA ALA A 110 12.79 3.35 17.22
C ALA A 110 11.77 2.22 17.03
N PRO A 111 10.43 2.47 16.93
CA PRO A 111 9.48 1.40 16.66
C PRO A 111 9.68 0.72 15.30
N LYS A 112 10.05 1.47 14.25
CA LYS A 112 10.33 0.91 12.91
C LYS A 112 11.60 0.05 12.93
N ARG A 113 12.64 0.50 13.64
CA ARG A 113 13.85 -0.27 13.85
C ARG A 113 13.58 -1.58 14.59
N ALA A 114 12.87 -1.50 15.71
CA ALA A 114 12.50 -2.65 16.52
C ALA A 114 11.66 -3.68 15.73
N ALA A 115 10.74 -3.22 14.87
CA ALA A 115 9.95 -4.10 14.02
C ALA A 115 10.84 -4.88 13.02
N ILE A 116 11.77 -4.21 12.35
CA ILE A 116 12.70 -4.84 11.40
C ILE A 116 13.57 -5.89 12.12
N GLU A 117 14.19 -5.52 13.25
CA GLU A 117 15.05 -6.40 14.05
C GLU A 117 14.25 -7.58 14.64
N GLY A 118 13.02 -7.33 15.12
CA GLY A 118 12.11 -8.35 15.66
C GLY A 118 11.72 -9.42 14.62
N PHE A 119 11.71 -9.08 13.34
CA PHE A 119 11.52 -10.03 12.25
C PHE A 119 12.83 -10.67 11.75
N GLY A 120 13.99 -10.33 12.34
CA GLY A 120 15.28 -10.90 12.00
C GLY A 120 16.03 -10.17 10.87
N GLY A 121 15.60 -8.95 10.52
CA GLY A 121 16.29 -8.13 9.52
C GLY A 121 17.55 -7.48 10.09
N ARG A 122 18.65 -7.53 9.32
CA ARG A 122 19.87 -6.75 9.60
C ARG A 122 19.67 -5.32 9.13
N ILE A 123 19.92 -4.36 10.01
CA ILE A 123 19.84 -2.93 9.68
C ILE A 123 21.19 -2.40 9.24
N VAL A 124 21.20 -1.62 8.16
CA VAL A 124 22.32 -0.80 7.71
C VAL A 124 21.86 0.66 7.66
N VAL A 125 22.46 1.51 8.46
CA VAL A 125 22.18 2.95 8.46
C VAL A 125 22.89 3.59 7.27
N ALA A 126 22.17 4.34 6.42
CA ALA A 126 22.69 4.90 5.18
C ALA A 126 22.03 6.25 4.83
N GLY A 127 22.68 7.33 5.19
CA GLY A 127 22.29 8.70 4.88
C GLY A 127 20.91 9.10 5.40
N ARG A 128 20.38 10.19 4.87
CA ARG A 128 19.08 10.76 5.31
C ARG A 128 17.98 10.60 4.27
N THR A 129 18.32 10.66 2.99
CA THR A 129 17.35 10.63 1.90
C THR A 129 17.10 9.21 1.38
N SER A 130 16.01 9.03 0.63
CA SER A 130 15.75 7.77 -0.06
C SER A 130 16.78 7.47 -1.14
N ALA A 131 17.35 8.51 -1.76
CA ALA A 131 18.42 8.39 -2.75
C ALA A 131 19.71 7.86 -2.12
N ASP A 132 20.09 8.36 -0.94
CA ASP A 132 21.28 7.88 -0.21
C ASP A 132 21.18 6.40 0.11
N ARG A 133 20.02 5.97 0.65
CA ARG A 133 19.76 4.57 1.00
C ARG A 133 19.78 3.68 -0.22
N ARG A 134 19.16 4.12 -1.32
CA ARG A 134 19.17 3.38 -2.58
C ARG A 134 20.59 3.22 -3.10
N ALA A 135 21.35 4.28 -3.20
CA ALA A 135 22.73 4.23 -3.66
C ALA A 135 23.63 3.34 -2.77
N ALA A 136 23.44 3.38 -1.44
CA ALA A 136 24.16 2.50 -0.52
C ALA A 136 23.76 1.01 -0.72
N CYS A 137 22.47 0.74 -0.90
CA CYS A 137 21.96 -0.61 -1.17
C CYS A 137 22.53 -1.16 -2.48
N GLU A 138 22.54 -0.37 -3.56
CA GLU A 138 23.06 -0.76 -4.87
C GLU A 138 24.58 -1.00 -4.83
N ARG A 139 25.35 -0.18 -4.13
CA ARG A 139 26.79 -0.41 -3.93
C ARG A 139 27.07 -1.72 -3.17
N GLU A 140 26.33 -1.97 -2.10
CA GLU A 140 26.52 -3.20 -1.32
C GLU A 140 26.05 -4.44 -2.07
N GLN A 141 25.03 -4.33 -2.92
CA GLN A 141 24.58 -5.39 -3.81
C GLN A 141 25.71 -5.89 -4.72
N GLN A 142 26.49 -4.97 -5.29
CA GLN A 142 27.61 -5.33 -6.16
C GLN A 142 28.70 -6.15 -5.43
N ARG A 143 28.82 -5.99 -4.12
CA ARG A 143 29.81 -6.69 -3.28
C ARG A 143 29.27 -8.00 -2.72
N ALA A 144 28.02 -8.01 -2.26
CA ALA A 144 27.42 -9.11 -1.52
C ALA A 144 26.52 -10.03 -2.37
N GLY A 145 26.12 -9.58 -3.58
CA GLY A 145 25.32 -10.37 -4.52
C GLY A 145 23.86 -10.58 -4.14
N PHE A 146 23.36 -9.95 -3.07
CA PHE A 146 21.97 -10.09 -2.66
C PHE A 146 20.97 -9.51 -3.67
N ARG A 147 19.73 -9.98 -3.64
CA ARG A 147 18.67 -9.44 -4.48
C ARG A 147 18.03 -8.20 -3.82
N ILE A 148 17.98 -7.06 -4.52
CA ILE A 148 17.18 -5.91 -4.09
C ILE A 148 15.71 -6.18 -4.42
N VAL A 149 14.84 -6.06 -3.41
CA VAL A 149 13.39 -6.24 -3.53
C VAL A 149 12.73 -4.87 -3.53
N PRO A 150 12.15 -4.44 -4.65
CA PRO A 150 11.54 -3.11 -4.76
C PRO A 150 10.26 -3.00 -3.94
N PRO A 151 9.91 -1.80 -3.44
CA PRO A 151 8.75 -1.62 -2.56
C PRO A 151 7.39 -1.65 -3.27
N PHE A 152 7.34 -1.49 -4.61
CA PHE A 152 6.10 -1.41 -5.37
C PHE A 152 6.22 -1.70 -6.87
N ASP A 153 7.28 -1.26 -7.56
CA ASP A 153 7.37 -1.29 -9.02
C ASP A 153 8.01 -2.58 -9.53
N ASP A 154 7.29 -3.67 -9.38
CA ASP A 154 7.73 -5.00 -9.79
C ASP A 154 6.50 -5.90 -10.02
N PRO A 155 6.45 -6.73 -11.07
CA PRO A 155 5.30 -7.59 -11.36
C PRO A 155 4.95 -8.55 -10.24
N TRP A 156 5.92 -9.14 -9.57
CA TRP A 156 5.67 -10.09 -8.48
C TRP A 156 5.18 -9.40 -7.21
N ILE A 157 5.66 -8.18 -6.96
CA ILE A 157 5.14 -7.33 -5.88
C ILE A 157 3.69 -6.95 -6.16
N VAL A 158 3.40 -6.41 -7.35
CA VAL A 158 2.04 -5.99 -7.74
C VAL A 158 1.07 -7.16 -7.72
N ALA A 159 1.45 -8.33 -8.27
CA ALA A 159 0.63 -9.53 -8.24
C ALA A 159 0.30 -9.98 -6.81
N GLY A 160 1.29 -10.00 -5.92
CA GLY A 160 1.07 -10.30 -4.50
C GLY A 160 0.10 -9.34 -3.83
N GLN A 161 0.21 -8.03 -4.08
CA GLN A 161 -0.72 -7.03 -3.55
C GLN A 161 -2.14 -7.21 -4.13
N GLY A 162 -2.25 -7.69 -5.37
CA GLY A 162 -3.52 -7.97 -6.04
C GLY A 162 -4.38 -9.03 -5.35
N THR A 163 -3.78 -9.92 -4.54
CA THR A 163 -4.52 -10.92 -3.76
C THR A 163 -5.51 -10.29 -2.78
N CYS A 164 -5.24 -9.05 -2.31
CA CYS A 164 -6.22 -8.26 -1.55
C CYS A 164 -7.49 -7.98 -2.37
N GLY A 165 -7.35 -7.73 -3.68
CA GLY A 165 -8.47 -7.53 -4.60
C GLY A 165 -9.30 -8.79 -4.82
N ILE A 166 -8.67 -9.97 -4.86
CA ILE A 166 -9.38 -11.27 -4.92
C ILE A 166 -10.27 -11.43 -3.68
N GLU A 167 -9.69 -11.24 -2.48
CA GLU A 167 -10.44 -11.34 -1.23
C GLU A 167 -11.61 -10.34 -1.16
N ILE A 168 -11.44 -9.11 -1.67
CA ILE A 168 -12.53 -8.12 -1.75
C ILE A 168 -13.66 -8.63 -2.65
N LEU A 169 -13.33 -9.17 -3.84
CA LEU A 169 -14.33 -9.71 -4.76
C LEU A 169 -15.13 -10.86 -4.17
N GLU A 170 -14.49 -11.73 -3.42
CA GLU A 170 -15.11 -12.90 -2.82
C GLU A 170 -16.04 -12.54 -1.64
N ASP A 171 -15.65 -11.51 -0.85
CA ASP A 171 -16.33 -11.21 0.42
C ASP A 171 -17.34 -10.05 0.33
N ALA A 172 -17.24 -9.15 -0.66
CA ALA A 172 -18.06 -7.93 -0.70
C ALA A 172 -19.49 -8.16 -1.20
N GLY A 173 -19.76 -9.24 -1.94
CA GLY A 173 -21.02 -9.43 -2.65
C GLY A 173 -21.18 -8.40 -3.78
N GLU A 174 -22.29 -7.65 -3.82
CA GLU A 174 -22.42 -6.54 -4.77
C GLU A 174 -21.45 -5.42 -4.43
N LEU A 175 -20.51 -5.14 -5.34
CA LEU A 175 -19.42 -4.18 -5.19
C LEU A 175 -19.56 -3.07 -6.24
N ALA A 176 -19.55 -1.82 -5.79
CA ALA A 176 -19.64 -0.66 -6.68
C ALA A 176 -18.31 0.09 -6.80
N ARG A 177 -17.56 0.21 -5.70
CA ARG A 177 -16.35 1.04 -5.64
C ARG A 177 -15.33 0.50 -4.65
N VAL A 178 -14.04 0.65 -4.97
CA VAL A 178 -12.93 0.40 -4.04
C VAL A 178 -12.01 1.62 -3.98
N LEU A 179 -11.79 2.15 -2.79
CA LEU A 179 -10.84 3.23 -2.52
C LEU A 179 -9.53 2.61 -2.00
N VAL A 180 -8.42 2.92 -2.65
CA VAL A 180 -7.11 2.34 -2.36
C VAL A 180 -6.09 3.43 -2.09
N PRO A 181 -5.35 3.42 -0.95
CA PRO A 181 -4.34 4.44 -0.69
C PRO A 181 -3.14 4.24 -1.62
N VAL A 182 -2.60 5.34 -2.12
CA VAL A 182 -1.53 5.33 -3.13
C VAL A 182 -0.27 5.97 -2.57
N GLY A 183 0.79 5.16 -2.50
CA GLY A 183 2.16 5.65 -2.46
C GLY A 183 2.79 5.40 -3.83
N GLY A 184 3.65 4.39 -3.98
CA GLY A 184 4.23 4.03 -5.29
C GLY A 184 3.30 3.30 -6.26
N GLY A 185 2.04 3.03 -5.89
CA GLY A 185 1.02 2.48 -6.78
C GLY A 185 0.86 0.95 -6.77
N GLY A 186 1.72 0.19 -6.07
CA GLY A 186 1.70 -1.28 -6.15
C GLY A 186 0.40 -1.93 -5.66
N LEU A 187 -0.18 -1.44 -4.55
CA LEU A 187 -1.46 -1.95 -4.04
C LEU A 187 -2.62 -1.58 -4.95
N LEU A 188 -2.68 -0.31 -5.39
CA LEU A 188 -3.70 0.18 -6.31
C LEU A 188 -3.70 -0.63 -7.61
N SER A 189 -2.52 -0.83 -8.20
CA SER A 189 -2.34 -1.59 -9.44
C SER A 189 -2.76 -3.05 -9.29
N GLY A 190 -2.32 -3.72 -8.22
CA GLY A 190 -2.67 -5.11 -7.97
C GLY A 190 -4.16 -5.32 -7.78
N ILE A 191 -4.81 -4.49 -6.94
CA ILE A 191 -6.26 -4.52 -6.73
C ILE A 191 -7.01 -4.22 -8.04
N ALA A 192 -6.56 -3.24 -8.82
CA ALA A 192 -7.18 -2.89 -10.09
C ALA A 192 -7.13 -4.06 -11.09
N VAL A 193 -5.98 -4.73 -11.23
CA VAL A 193 -5.84 -5.92 -12.10
C VAL A 193 -6.80 -7.03 -11.65
N ALA A 194 -6.82 -7.35 -10.36
CA ALA A 194 -7.68 -8.41 -9.82
C ALA A 194 -9.17 -8.12 -10.04
N ILE A 195 -9.62 -6.90 -9.72
CA ILE A 195 -11.04 -6.56 -9.76
C ILE A 195 -11.54 -6.35 -11.18
N LYS A 196 -10.81 -5.55 -11.99
CA LYS A 196 -11.26 -5.20 -13.34
C LYS A 196 -11.31 -6.39 -14.30
N SER A 197 -10.57 -7.46 -14.02
CA SER A 197 -10.64 -8.69 -14.82
C SER A 197 -11.98 -9.42 -14.72
N ARG A 198 -12.63 -9.35 -13.56
CA ARG A 198 -13.90 -10.04 -13.27
C ARG A 198 -15.10 -9.11 -13.20
N ARG A 199 -14.87 -7.86 -12.79
CA ARG A 199 -15.87 -6.82 -12.60
C ARG A 199 -15.38 -5.49 -13.20
N PRO A 200 -15.44 -5.33 -14.54
CA PRO A 200 -14.99 -4.10 -15.21
C PRO A 200 -15.83 -2.87 -14.85
N ASP A 201 -17.05 -3.08 -14.34
CA ASP A 201 -18.00 -2.07 -13.88
C ASP A 201 -17.61 -1.43 -12.54
N VAL A 202 -16.85 -2.13 -11.69
CA VAL A 202 -16.44 -1.62 -10.38
C VAL A 202 -15.46 -0.47 -10.52
N GLU A 203 -15.73 0.63 -9.83
CA GLU A 203 -14.85 1.79 -9.84
C GLU A 203 -13.67 1.61 -8.89
N ILE A 204 -12.45 1.79 -9.39
CA ILE A 204 -11.24 1.80 -8.59
C ILE A 204 -10.77 3.23 -8.46
N VAL A 205 -10.66 3.73 -7.24
CA VAL A 205 -10.24 5.11 -6.94
C VAL A 205 -8.96 5.09 -6.11
N GLY A 206 -7.91 5.75 -6.61
CA GLY A 206 -6.70 6.01 -5.85
C GLY A 206 -6.92 7.16 -4.86
N VAL A 207 -6.26 7.09 -3.70
CA VAL A 207 -6.31 8.16 -2.69
C VAL A 207 -4.90 8.53 -2.27
N GLU A 208 -4.56 9.82 -2.37
CA GLU A 208 -3.27 10.39 -1.99
C GLU A 208 -3.46 11.56 -1.02
N PRO A 209 -2.52 11.83 -0.11
CA PRO A 209 -2.51 13.09 0.63
C PRO A 209 -2.14 14.24 -0.32
N VAL A 210 -2.70 15.43 -0.10
CA VAL A 210 -2.39 16.63 -0.89
C VAL A 210 -0.88 16.88 -0.95
N GLY A 211 -0.17 16.66 0.15
CA GLY A 211 1.29 16.86 0.22
C GLY A 211 2.12 15.83 -0.55
N ALA A 212 1.54 14.75 -1.10
CA ALA A 212 2.29 13.70 -1.81
C ALA A 212 1.43 13.03 -2.91
N ALA A 213 0.94 13.81 -3.86
CA ALA A 213 0.03 13.37 -4.93
C ALA A 213 0.79 12.93 -6.21
N SER A 214 1.69 11.97 -6.08
CA SER A 214 2.59 11.55 -7.18
C SER A 214 1.88 10.79 -8.31
N MET A 215 0.88 9.96 -8.01
CA MET A 215 0.11 9.25 -9.03
C MET A 215 -0.82 10.21 -9.79
N LYS A 216 -1.46 11.14 -9.09
CA LYS A 216 -2.28 12.17 -9.73
C LYS A 216 -1.46 13.02 -10.70
N ALA A 217 -0.26 13.44 -10.28
CA ALA A 217 0.67 14.17 -11.14
C ALA A 217 1.14 13.34 -12.35
N ALA A 218 1.48 12.06 -12.12
CA ALA A 218 1.92 11.16 -13.19
C ALA A 218 0.82 10.90 -14.22
N LEU A 219 -0.42 10.68 -13.79
CA LEU A 219 -1.57 10.50 -14.69
C LEU A 219 -1.83 11.76 -15.52
N ALA A 220 -1.74 12.95 -14.91
CA ALA A 220 -1.87 14.22 -15.63
C ALA A 220 -0.75 14.44 -16.65
N ALA A 221 0.49 13.99 -16.36
CA ALA A 221 1.64 14.11 -17.25
C ALA A 221 1.73 12.99 -18.29
N GLY A 222 0.92 11.93 -18.18
CA GLY A 222 0.99 10.73 -19.04
C GLY A 222 2.25 9.87 -18.85
N ARG A 223 3.03 10.12 -17.80
CA ARG A 223 4.25 9.40 -17.43
C ARG A 223 4.60 9.60 -15.96
N PRO A 224 5.39 8.73 -15.33
CA PRO A 224 5.94 9.00 -14.02
C PRO A 224 6.71 10.33 -14.00
N VAL A 225 6.48 11.10 -12.94
CA VAL A 225 7.15 12.38 -12.68
C VAL A 225 7.54 12.47 -11.21
N GLU A 226 8.66 13.11 -10.93
CA GLU A 226 9.04 13.43 -9.56
C GLU A 226 8.29 14.66 -9.09
N ILE A 227 7.78 14.58 -7.87
CA ILE A 227 7.12 15.70 -7.18
C ILE A 227 7.95 16.19 -5.99
N ALA A 228 7.80 17.46 -5.66
CA ALA A 228 8.23 17.95 -4.36
C ALA A 228 7.24 17.43 -3.30
N VAL A 229 7.71 16.52 -2.44
CA VAL A 229 6.88 15.98 -1.35
C VAL A 229 6.78 17.01 -0.23
N GLY A 230 5.57 17.46 0.05
CA GLY A 230 5.24 18.34 1.17
C GLY A 230 5.07 17.59 2.49
N GLU A 231 4.54 18.30 3.48
CA GLU A 231 4.23 17.71 4.79
C GLU A 231 2.97 16.84 4.70
N THR A 232 3.05 15.66 5.29
CA THR A 232 1.91 14.78 5.54
C THR A 232 2.19 13.81 6.68
N ILE A 233 1.18 13.52 7.49
CA ILE A 233 1.23 12.47 8.52
C ILE A 233 1.16 11.07 7.92
N ALA A 234 0.71 10.93 6.67
CA ALA A 234 0.62 9.66 5.95
C ALA A 234 1.99 9.25 5.37
N ASP A 235 2.94 8.95 6.24
CA ASP A 235 4.35 8.71 5.90
C ASP A 235 4.58 7.50 4.96
N GLY A 236 3.67 6.54 4.93
CA GLY A 236 3.68 5.41 3.98
C GLY A 236 3.27 5.78 2.55
N LEU A 237 2.75 7.00 2.33
CA LEU A 237 2.27 7.50 1.03
C LEU A 237 3.17 8.61 0.45
N LYS A 238 4.45 8.68 0.83
CA LYS A 238 5.42 9.73 0.46
C LYS A 238 6.48 9.39 -0.60
N PRO A 239 6.31 8.43 -1.52
CA PRO A 239 7.25 8.32 -2.64
C PRO A 239 7.25 9.59 -3.48
N VAL A 240 8.46 10.02 -3.90
CA VAL A 240 8.63 11.20 -4.77
C VAL A 240 8.10 10.96 -6.18
N SER A 241 7.96 9.71 -6.60
CA SER A 241 7.41 9.29 -7.89
C SER A 241 6.76 7.91 -7.76
N VAL A 242 5.82 7.64 -8.63
CA VAL A 242 5.29 6.29 -8.86
C VAL A 242 6.21 5.49 -9.78
N GLY A 243 5.99 4.18 -9.91
CA GLY A 243 6.74 3.34 -10.84
C GLY A 243 6.19 3.37 -12.26
N GLU A 244 7.01 2.96 -13.24
CA GLU A 244 6.60 2.84 -14.65
C GLU A 244 5.48 1.82 -14.82
N LEU A 245 5.64 0.63 -14.22
CA LEU A 245 4.65 -0.43 -14.26
C LEU A 245 3.35 0.00 -13.58
N THR A 246 3.46 0.56 -12.37
CA THR A 246 2.29 0.97 -11.59
C THR A 246 1.53 2.11 -12.23
N HIS A 247 2.22 3.08 -12.85
CA HIS A 247 1.61 4.14 -13.66
C HIS A 247 0.86 3.56 -14.86
N ALA A 248 1.50 2.67 -15.64
CA ALA A 248 0.89 2.09 -16.84
C ALA A 248 -0.41 1.32 -16.52
N ILE A 249 -0.43 0.59 -15.39
CA ILE A 249 -1.63 -0.12 -14.93
C ILE A 249 -2.70 0.88 -14.46
N ALA A 250 -2.32 1.88 -13.66
CA ALA A 250 -3.25 2.89 -13.16
C ALA A 250 -3.91 3.69 -14.29
N ALA A 251 -3.14 4.14 -15.28
CA ALA A 251 -3.64 4.88 -16.44
C ALA A 251 -4.70 4.10 -17.23
N ARG A 252 -4.65 2.77 -17.20
CA ARG A 252 -5.60 1.90 -17.92
C ARG A 252 -6.81 1.49 -17.09
N LEU A 253 -6.65 1.24 -15.79
CA LEU A 253 -7.64 0.54 -14.98
C LEU A 253 -8.26 1.36 -13.85
N VAL A 254 -7.64 2.48 -13.47
CA VAL A 254 -8.09 3.33 -12.36
C VAL A 254 -9.00 4.43 -12.90
N ALA A 255 -10.14 4.62 -12.27
CA ALA A 255 -11.15 5.60 -12.70
C ALA A 255 -10.70 7.04 -12.40
N SER A 256 -10.13 7.26 -11.22
CA SER A 256 -9.63 8.56 -10.78
C SER A 256 -8.67 8.43 -9.61
N VAL A 257 -7.94 9.51 -9.34
CA VAL A 257 -7.15 9.68 -8.12
C VAL A 257 -7.58 10.97 -7.43
N VAL A 258 -8.08 10.84 -6.20
CA VAL A 258 -8.49 11.96 -5.36
C VAL A 258 -7.44 12.27 -4.31
N THR A 259 -7.42 13.51 -3.84
CA THR A 259 -6.51 13.94 -2.78
C THR A 259 -7.26 14.24 -1.49
N VAL A 260 -6.60 14.01 -0.35
CA VAL A 260 -7.16 14.25 0.98
C VAL A 260 -6.28 15.19 1.80
N GLU A 261 -6.93 16.06 2.55
CA GLU A 261 -6.30 17.00 3.48
C GLU A 261 -5.86 16.29 4.77
N GLU A 262 -4.84 16.83 5.43
CA GLU A 262 -4.34 16.31 6.70
C GLU A 262 -5.42 16.23 7.79
N ALA A 263 -6.26 17.27 7.88
CA ALA A 263 -7.36 17.31 8.84
C ALA A 263 -8.40 16.21 8.61
N TRP A 264 -8.61 15.79 7.36
CA TRP A 264 -9.53 14.71 7.01
C TRP A 264 -8.94 13.34 7.39
N ILE A 265 -7.63 13.16 7.17
CA ILE A 265 -6.93 11.93 7.57
C ILE A 265 -7.00 11.78 9.10
N ARG A 266 -6.79 12.86 9.85
CA ARG A 266 -6.89 12.87 11.32
C ARG A 266 -8.29 12.52 11.81
N ALA A 267 -9.33 13.10 11.19
CA ALA A 267 -10.73 12.80 11.52
C ALA A 267 -11.08 11.33 11.24
N ALA A 268 -10.69 10.80 10.08
CA ALA A 268 -10.90 9.41 9.72
C ALA A 268 -10.14 8.46 10.66
N LEU A 269 -8.89 8.79 11.00
CA LEU A 269 -8.08 8.02 11.94
C LEU A 269 -8.77 7.93 13.32
N ARG A 270 -9.22 9.09 13.85
CA ARG A 270 -9.95 9.16 15.12
C ARG A 270 -11.21 8.29 15.09
N LEU A 271 -12.00 8.39 14.02
CA LEU A 271 -13.22 7.60 13.85
C LEU A 271 -12.95 6.08 13.86
N LEU A 272 -11.88 5.64 13.18
CA LEU A 272 -11.46 4.24 13.16
C LEU A 272 -11.09 3.74 14.57
N PHE A 273 -10.38 4.53 15.36
CA PHE A 273 -10.06 4.19 16.75
C PHE A 273 -11.31 4.18 17.64
N GLU A 274 -12.14 5.24 17.56
CA GLU A 274 -13.27 5.44 18.50
C GLU A 274 -14.48 4.56 18.18
N ARG A 275 -14.77 4.28 16.88
CA ARG A 275 -15.97 3.55 16.47
C ARG A 275 -15.68 2.16 15.94
N ALA A 276 -14.75 2.02 15.00
CA ALA A 276 -14.40 0.71 14.47
C ALA A 276 -13.53 -0.12 15.43
N LYS A 277 -12.91 0.49 16.45
CA LYS A 277 -11.96 -0.14 17.40
C LYS A 277 -10.75 -0.75 16.68
N LEU A 278 -10.33 -0.14 15.59
CA LEU A 278 -9.22 -0.59 14.78
C LEU A 278 -8.01 0.35 14.94
N VAL A 279 -6.85 -0.23 15.23
CA VAL A 279 -5.58 0.49 15.19
C VAL A 279 -5.13 0.58 13.72
N VAL A 280 -5.10 1.80 13.18
CA VAL A 280 -4.76 2.09 11.79
C VAL A 280 -3.72 3.20 11.76
N GLU A 281 -2.75 3.12 10.87
CA GLU A 281 -1.79 4.22 10.64
C GLU A 281 -2.41 5.31 9.75
N PRO A 282 -1.91 6.56 9.77
CA PRO A 282 -2.46 7.64 8.94
C PRO A 282 -2.58 7.31 7.46
N SER A 283 -1.59 6.60 6.90
CA SER A 283 -1.60 6.11 5.51
C SER A 283 -2.78 5.17 5.21
N GLY A 284 -3.16 4.34 6.18
CA GLY A 284 -4.30 3.44 6.08
C GLY A 284 -5.64 4.15 6.25
N ALA A 285 -5.69 5.28 6.97
CA ALA A 285 -6.91 6.06 7.18
C ALA A 285 -7.28 6.97 6.00
N ALA A 286 -6.35 7.21 5.07
CA ALA A 286 -6.55 8.14 3.94
C ALA A 286 -7.78 7.78 3.07
N THR A 287 -8.07 6.50 2.88
CA THR A 287 -9.21 6.04 2.08
C THR A 287 -10.55 6.33 2.74
N LEU A 288 -10.65 6.16 4.05
CA LEU A 288 -11.84 6.57 4.80
C LEU A 288 -11.98 8.10 4.80
N ALA A 289 -10.87 8.84 4.90
CA ALA A 289 -10.88 10.31 4.77
C ALA A 289 -11.46 10.75 3.42
N ALA A 290 -11.07 10.12 2.32
CA ALA A 290 -11.64 10.40 1.00
C ALA A 290 -13.14 10.10 0.96
N TYR A 291 -13.56 8.94 1.46
CA TYR A 291 -14.98 8.58 1.53
C TYR A 291 -15.79 9.62 2.31
N LEU A 292 -15.29 10.08 3.46
CA LEU A 292 -16.01 11.02 4.32
C LEU A 292 -16.09 12.44 3.75
N PHE A 293 -14.99 12.92 3.13
CA PHE A 293 -14.83 14.34 2.87
C PHE A 293 -14.60 14.74 1.42
N ALA A 294 -14.04 13.86 0.55
CA ALA A 294 -13.71 14.26 -0.82
C ALA A 294 -14.96 14.67 -1.63
N PRO A 295 -15.02 15.92 -2.14
CA PRO A 295 -16.18 16.41 -2.87
C PRO A 295 -16.48 15.59 -4.12
N GLU A 296 -15.45 15.13 -4.82
CA GLU A 296 -15.56 14.34 -6.04
C GLU A 296 -16.35 13.05 -5.81
N LEU A 297 -16.18 12.43 -4.63
CA LEU A 297 -16.90 11.22 -4.25
C LEU A 297 -18.30 11.50 -3.70
N ARG A 298 -18.61 12.77 -3.42
CA ARG A 298 -19.92 13.22 -2.93
C ARG A 298 -20.85 13.69 -4.06
N LEU A 299 -20.33 14.32 -5.10
CA LEU A 299 -21.11 14.90 -6.20
C LEU A 299 -21.81 13.84 -7.07
N GLU A 300 -21.33 12.60 -7.06
CA GLU A 300 -21.93 11.47 -7.76
C GLU A 300 -23.22 10.95 -7.10
N ARG A 301 -23.70 11.60 -6.04
CA ARG A 301 -24.92 11.24 -5.27
C ARG A 301 -26.23 11.24 -6.08
N ALA A 302 -26.25 11.86 -7.25
CA ALA A 302 -27.45 11.89 -8.10
C ALA A 302 -27.89 10.52 -8.64
N ARG A 303 -27.04 9.49 -8.51
CA ARG A 303 -27.35 8.09 -8.87
C ARG A 303 -26.85 7.17 -7.75
N PRO A 304 -27.76 6.62 -6.90
CA PRO A 304 -27.35 5.63 -5.91
C PRO A 304 -26.71 4.45 -6.65
N ARG A 305 -25.43 4.20 -6.36
CA ARG A 305 -24.70 3.04 -6.91
C ARG A 305 -25.24 1.79 -6.21
N ARG A 306 -25.62 0.79 -6.98
CA ARG A 306 -25.93 -0.53 -6.41
C ARG A 306 -24.62 -1.19 -6.01
N GLY A 307 -24.51 -1.61 -4.74
CA GLY A 307 -23.35 -2.31 -4.22
C GLY A 307 -22.57 -1.53 -3.15
N ALA A 308 -21.62 -2.23 -2.55
CA ALA A 308 -20.81 -1.68 -1.47
C ALA A 308 -19.69 -0.77 -1.99
N THR A 309 -19.33 0.22 -1.17
CA THR A 309 -18.04 0.92 -1.24
C THR A 309 -17.07 0.26 -0.25
N VAL A 310 -15.92 -0.17 -0.73
CA VAL A 310 -14.84 -0.71 0.10
C VAL A 310 -13.76 0.33 0.27
N VAL A 311 -13.33 0.60 1.51
CA VAL A 311 -12.12 1.37 1.81
C VAL A 311 -11.02 0.44 2.32
N VAL A 312 -9.82 0.53 1.76
CA VAL A 312 -8.70 -0.34 2.13
C VAL A 312 -7.87 0.34 3.21
N LEU A 313 -7.86 -0.24 4.41
CA LEU A 313 -7.04 0.19 5.55
C LEU A 313 -5.67 -0.48 5.45
N SER A 314 -4.74 0.14 4.74
CA SER A 314 -3.51 -0.50 4.23
C SER A 314 -2.50 -0.94 5.27
N GLY A 315 -2.56 -0.38 6.50
CA GLY A 315 -1.65 -0.74 7.59
C GLY A 315 -2.06 -0.14 8.92
N GLY A 316 -1.48 -0.67 10.01
CA GLY A 316 -1.75 -0.28 11.39
C GLY A 316 -0.49 0.01 12.21
N ASN A 317 0.67 0.15 11.58
CA ASN A 317 1.95 0.38 12.25
C ASN A 317 2.09 1.85 12.68
N VAL A 318 1.44 2.21 13.76
CA VAL A 318 1.44 3.55 14.33
C VAL A 318 2.31 3.58 15.60
N ASP A 319 3.05 4.67 15.78
CA ASP A 319 3.75 4.97 17.02
C ASP A 319 2.72 5.48 18.04
N LEU A 320 2.41 4.66 19.04
CA LEU A 320 1.42 4.96 20.06
C LEU A 320 1.77 6.20 20.88
N SER A 321 3.06 6.53 21.05
CA SER A 321 3.49 7.74 21.76
C SER A 321 3.09 9.03 21.02
N ARG A 322 2.82 8.95 19.73
CA ARG A 322 2.42 10.08 18.87
C ARG A 322 0.90 10.21 18.71
N LEU A 323 0.10 9.28 19.25
CA LEU A 323 -1.36 9.30 19.07
C LEU A 323 -2.02 10.63 19.44
N PRO A 324 -1.70 11.30 20.58
CA PRO A 324 -2.31 12.58 20.89
C PRO A 324 -2.12 13.60 19.75
N ASN A 325 -0.92 13.72 19.22
CA ASN A 325 -0.58 14.66 18.13
C ASN A 325 -1.25 14.27 16.80
N LEU A 326 -1.56 12.99 16.60
CA LEU A 326 -2.24 12.53 15.39
C LEU A 326 -3.72 12.94 15.33
N PHE A 327 -4.34 13.28 16.46
CA PHE A 327 -5.73 13.70 16.51
C PHE A 327 -5.92 15.23 16.56
N GLU A 328 -4.86 16.00 16.81
CA GLU A 328 -4.90 17.46 16.83
C GLU A 328 -5.24 18.01 15.44
N GLY A 329 -6.15 18.98 15.37
CA GLY A 329 -6.57 19.60 14.10
C GLY A 329 -7.40 18.67 13.20
N ALA A 330 -8.05 17.66 13.74
CA ALA A 330 -8.99 16.84 13.00
C ALA A 330 -10.19 17.66 12.52
N ALA A 331 -10.64 17.43 11.27
CA ALA A 331 -11.85 18.03 10.74
C ALA A 331 -13.08 17.54 11.54
N PRO A 332 -14.11 18.38 11.71
CA PRO A 332 -15.36 17.94 12.33
C PRO A 332 -16.00 16.83 11.46
N LEU A 333 -16.53 15.81 12.11
CA LEU A 333 -17.39 14.82 11.48
C LEU A 333 -18.80 15.42 11.38
N ALA A 334 -19.36 15.47 10.19
CA ALA A 334 -20.69 16.00 9.92
C ALA A 334 -21.77 15.03 10.39
#